data_0d60ce507acf8dd24469a6a2bd04ec65
#
_entry.id   0d60ce507acf8dd24469a6a2bd04ec65
#
_cell.length_a   1.000
_cell.length_b   1.000
_cell.length_c   1.000
_cell.angle_alpha   90.00
_cell.angle_beta   90.00
_cell.angle_gamma   90.00
#
_symmetry.space_group_name_H-M   'P 1'
#
loop_
_entity.id
_entity.type
_entity.pdbx_description
1 polymer ?
#
loop_
_entity_poly.entity_id
_entity_poly.type
_entity_poly.pdbx_seq_one_letter_code
_entity_poly.pdbx_strand_id
1 'polypeptide(L)'
;MSGSWLRSCRCYFNYNVANLRGYVRAAAARRVRITRHLDSDFARRCSTMTVGEVRVRFAPSPTGFLHLGGLRTALYNYIFAKKYRGSFILRLEDTDQSRLVPGAAEAIEEMLEWAGIPPDESPGQSGPVGPYFQSKRLDLYKQTASRLVEGGHAYYCFCSSQRLELLKKEFLRTGQTPRYDNRCRHLRPEQVQEKLVQGAPHVIRFRLEEGVEAFQDLIFGWYRHEVAQVEGDPVMMKADGFPTYHLANIVDDHYMRVSHVLRGSEWLISTSKHILMYRALGWQPPVFGHLPLLTNKDGSKLSKRQGDIFIQKFQRDGVLPEALLDITTNCGSGFSTNRMGRKIDELISEFNPSKITTHSALLDLDKLPEFNKIHLQHRIESEQQCNFLIKELQGQIQEAYAGEVQQDGDVLREDYIRRVLHLRKGHISSLRELVSAAYSYLWVRPSFSSQQVAALSTESQHIASLALRLIKEHGEAPAVDELSRDLKTLAKQTKSTKYREVMKLIRLTLSGLQQGPSVGEMMVALGPAETSHRFQKLLSLSETSSEMPSSSVFLKGSQKISTTPGMTDVL
;
A
#
# COMPACT_ATOMS: atom_id res chain seq x y z
N MET A 1 40.92 56.15 -18.90
CA MET A 1 40.57 55.80 -17.50
C MET A 1 39.58 54.65 -17.52
N SER A 2 40.06 53.46 -17.67
CA SER A 2 39.24 52.25 -17.61
C SER A 2 40.16 51.03 -17.46
N GLY A 3 40.28 50.46 -16.30
CA GLY A 3 41.13 49.28 -16.12
C GLY A 3 41.40 48.77 -14.70
N SER A 4 40.95 49.44 -13.66
CA SER A 4 41.28 49.07 -12.27
C SER A 4 40.16 48.46 -11.45
N TRP A 5 38.93 48.49 -11.93
CA TRP A 5 37.74 47.97 -11.18
C TRP A 5 37.44 46.49 -11.35
N LEU A 6 38.00 45.86 -12.39
CA LEU A 6 37.74 44.44 -12.66
C LEU A 6 38.68 43.45 -11.95
N ARG A 7 39.77 43.92 -11.36
CA ARG A 7 40.71 43.05 -10.59
C ARG A 7 40.31 42.89 -9.12
N SER A 8 39.64 43.88 -8.52
CA SER A 8 39.26 43.86 -7.12
C SER A 8 38.06 42.90 -6.86
N CYS A 9 37.14 42.76 -7.81
CA CYS A 9 35.99 41.86 -7.67
C CYS A 9 36.34 40.35 -7.79
N ARG A 10 37.41 40.01 -8.52
CA ARG A 10 37.83 38.59 -8.64
C ARG A 10 38.50 38.03 -7.36
N CYS A 11 39.17 38.85 -6.59
CA CYS A 11 39.78 38.43 -5.33
C CYS A 11 38.72 38.26 -4.22
N TYR A 12 37.66 39.08 -4.20
CA TYR A 12 36.59 38.96 -3.21
C TYR A 12 35.70 37.73 -3.47
N PHE A 13 35.47 37.40 -4.72
CA PHE A 13 34.66 36.20 -5.08
C PHE A 13 35.42 34.89 -4.79
N ASN A 14 36.71 34.84 -5.01
CA ASN A 14 37.54 33.65 -4.72
C ASN A 14 37.73 33.41 -3.21
N TYR A 15 37.78 34.47 -2.39
CA TYR A 15 37.91 34.33 -0.93
C TYR A 15 36.64 33.82 -0.28
N ASN A 16 35.47 34.23 -0.77
CA ASN A 16 34.18 33.75 -0.28
C ASN A 16 33.86 32.29 -0.71
N VAL A 17 34.27 31.87 -1.91
CA VAL A 17 34.05 30.48 -2.38
C VAL A 17 34.96 29.50 -1.63
N ALA A 18 36.20 29.88 -1.29
CA ALA A 18 37.09 29.04 -0.49
C ALA A 18 36.59 28.87 0.96
N ASN A 19 36.08 29.94 1.58
CA ASN A 19 35.46 29.87 2.90
C ASN A 19 34.13 29.09 2.92
N LEU A 20 33.31 29.21 1.89
CA LEU A 20 32.09 28.39 1.76
C LEU A 20 32.40 26.89 1.59
N ARG A 21 33.44 26.54 0.82
CA ARG A 21 33.88 25.14 0.69
C ARG A 21 34.49 24.59 2.00
N GLY A 22 35.16 25.41 2.79
CA GLY A 22 35.66 25.08 4.13
C GLY A 22 34.50 24.86 5.12
N TYR A 23 33.50 25.73 5.12
CA TYR A 23 32.29 25.61 5.96
C TYR A 23 31.45 24.39 5.59
N VAL A 24 31.25 24.11 4.30
CA VAL A 24 30.51 22.92 3.83
C VAL A 24 31.25 21.64 4.18
N ARG A 25 32.61 21.60 4.07
CA ARG A 25 33.39 20.44 4.50
C ARG A 25 33.42 20.25 6.01
N ALA A 26 33.47 21.33 6.80
CA ALA A 26 33.41 21.28 8.25
C ALA A 26 31.99 20.87 8.73
N ALA A 27 30.95 21.34 8.07
CA ALA A 27 29.56 20.93 8.34
C ALA A 27 29.31 19.47 7.97
N ALA A 28 29.86 19.00 6.85
CA ALA A 28 29.80 17.60 6.44
C ALA A 28 30.58 16.69 7.39
N ALA A 29 31.79 17.09 7.81
CA ALA A 29 32.60 16.35 8.78
C ALA A 29 31.99 16.33 10.20
N ARG A 30 31.33 17.44 10.63
CA ARG A 30 30.53 17.46 11.86
C ARG A 30 29.29 16.55 11.73
N ARG A 31 28.60 16.54 10.59
CA ARG A 31 27.48 15.64 10.34
C ARG A 31 27.89 14.17 10.43
N VAL A 32 29.01 13.79 9.84
CA VAL A 32 29.55 12.41 9.91
C VAL A 32 30.00 12.02 11.33
N ARG A 33 30.54 12.94 12.12
CA ARG A 33 30.87 12.68 13.55
C ARG A 33 29.61 12.61 14.43
N ILE A 34 28.61 13.46 14.19
CA ILE A 34 27.33 13.44 14.91
C ILE A 34 26.56 12.16 14.60
N THR A 35 26.51 11.71 13.34
CA THR A 35 25.83 10.45 12.97
C THR A 35 26.52 9.23 13.58
N ARG A 36 27.85 9.17 13.66
CA ARG A 36 28.57 8.06 14.32
C ARG A 36 28.35 8.02 15.84
N HIS A 37 28.19 9.17 16.50
CA HIS A 37 27.85 9.24 17.93
C HIS A 37 26.36 8.89 18.15
N LEU A 38 25.46 9.29 17.25
CA LEU A 38 24.03 8.95 17.30
C LEU A 38 23.79 7.43 17.16
N ASP A 39 24.53 6.76 16.26
CA ASP A 39 24.47 5.31 16.11
C ASP A 39 24.93 4.58 17.39
N SER A 40 25.95 5.09 18.07
CA SER A 40 26.46 4.50 19.32
C SER A 40 25.55 4.74 20.52
N ASP A 41 24.92 5.91 20.64
CA ASP A 41 24.02 6.25 21.74
C ASP A 41 22.62 5.63 21.55
N PHE A 42 22.14 5.57 20.32
CA PHE A 42 20.92 4.85 20.00
C PHE A 42 21.11 3.34 20.22
N ALA A 43 22.18 2.76 19.68
CA ALA A 43 22.52 1.36 19.89
C ALA A 43 22.72 1.05 21.38
N ARG A 44 23.36 1.92 22.18
CA ARG A 44 23.48 1.77 23.62
C ARG A 44 22.15 1.84 24.35
N ARG A 45 21.28 2.80 24.05
CA ARG A 45 19.94 2.92 24.67
C ARG A 45 19.05 1.73 24.31
N CYS A 46 19.09 1.26 23.05
CA CYS A 46 18.34 0.05 22.65
C CYS A 46 18.97 -1.24 23.21
N SER A 47 20.30 -1.32 23.38
CA SER A 47 20.96 -2.50 23.95
C SER A 47 20.83 -2.62 25.47
N THR A 48 20.47 -1.54 26.17
CA THR A 48 20.19 -1.53 27.62
C THR A 48 18.71 -1.78 27.93
N MET A 49 17.82 -1.83 26.90
CA MET A 49 16.42 -2.16 27.10
C MET A 49 16.25 -3.65 27.35
N THR A 50 15.57 -4.00 28.43
CA THR A 50 15.20 -5.38 28.71
C THR A 50 14.16 -5.86 27.69
N VAL A 51 14.20 -7.14 27.38
CA VAL A 51 13.25 -7.77 26.45
C VAL A 51 11.81 -7.51 26.96
N GLY A 52 10.96 -6.92 26.12
CA GLY A 52 9.57 -6.58 26.45
C GLY A 52 9.32 -5.12 26.88
N GLU A 53 10.36 -4.27 27.01
CA GLU A 53 10.18 -2.84 27.35
C GLU A 53 9.75 -1.97 26.17
N VAL A 54 9.99 -2.39 24.93
CA VAL A 54 9.57 -1.63 23.76
C VAL A 54 8.08 -1.81 23.52
N ARG A 55 7.34 -0.68 23.59
CA ARG A 55 5.92 -0.62 23.28
C ARG A 55 5.67 0.52 22.33
N VAL A 56 5.11 0.22 21.18
CA VAL A 56 4.75 1.18 20.13
C VAL A 56 3.29 1.05 19.74
N ARG A 57 2.75 2.05 19.08
CA ARG A 57 1.35 2.04 18.68
C ARG A 57 1.13 2.59 17.28
N PHE A 58 0.21 1.98 16.57
CA PHE A 58 -0.51 2.60 15.47
C PHE A 58 -1.85 3.12 16.00
N ALA A 59 -2.13 4.41 15.78
CA ALA A 59 -3.26 5.09 16.41
C ALA A 59 -4.10 5.83 15.36
N PRO A 60 -4.81 5.12 14.47
CA PRO A 60 -5.64 5.72 13.46
C PRO A 60 -6.99 6.18 14.01
N SER A 61 -7.53 7.26 13.42
CA SER A 61 -8.93 7.63 13.62
C SER A 61 -9.79 6.87 12.61
N PRO A 62 -10.87 6.16 13.01
CA PRO A 62 -11.74 5.40 12.13
C PRO A 62 -12.72 6.32 11.36
N THR A 63 -12.18 7.38 10.75
CA THR A 63 -12.87 8.35 9.89
C THR A 63 -12.77 8.00 8.40
N GLY A 64 -12.44 6.75 8.10
CA GLY A 64 -12.30 6.15 6.78
C GLY A 64 -11.47 4.87 6.86
N PHE A 65 -11.44 4.15 5.76
CA PHE A 65 -10.70 2.90 5.62
C PHE A 65 -9.18 3.11 5.61
N LEU A 66 -8.43 2.03 5.86
CA LEU A 66 -6.97 2.08 5.89
C LEU A 66 -6.41 2.43 4.51
N HIS A 67 -5.60 3.46 4.46
CA HIS A 67 -4.90 3.88 3.25
C HIS A 67 -3.39 3.56 3.34
N LEU A 68 -2.71 3.60 2.21
CA LEU A 68 -1.30 3.18 2.08
C LEU A 68 -0.35 3.95 3.02
N GLY A 69 -0.58 5.25 3.25
CA GLY A 69 0.19 6.03 4.23
C GLY A 69 -0.02 5.56 5.67
N GLY A 70 -1.25 5.13 6.02
CA GLY A 70 -1.57 4.51 7.30
C GLY A 70 -0.89 3.14 7.45
N LEU A 71 -0.99 2.29 6.42
CA LEU A 71 -0.32 0.98 6.39
C LEU A 71 1.19 1.13 6.60
N ARG A 72 1.83 2.09 5.93
CA ARG A 72 3.26 2.37 6.12
C ARG A 72 3.58 2.73 7.57
N THR A 73 2.78 3.60 8.20
CA THR A 73 2.98 3.96 9.61
C THR A 73 2.81 2.74 10.54
N ALA A 74 1.80 1.90 10.29
CA ALA A 74 1.61 0.65 11.02
C ALA A 74 2.80 -0.30 10.83
N LEU A 75 3.26 -0.49 9.59
CA LEU A 75 4.40 -1.35 9.25
C LEU A 75 5.68 -0.94 9.98
N TYR A 76 6.01 0.35 10.00
CA TYR A 76 7.21 0.82 10.70
C TYR A 76 7.13 0.62 12.22
N ASN A 77 5.95 0.81 12.82
CA ASN A 77 5.71 0.45 14.22
C ASN A 77 5.84 -1.05 14.45
N TYR A 78 5.24 -1.87 13.59
CA TYR A 78 5.33 -3.33 13.67
C TYR A 78 6.78 -3.83 13.57
N ILE A 79 7.51 -3.41 12.53
CA ILE A 79 8.93 -3.76 12.33
C ILE A 79 9.77 -3.35 13.55
N PHE A 80 9.55 -2.13 14.06
CA PHE A 80 10.25 -1.63 15.24
C PHE A 80 9.95 -2.51 16.47
N ALA A 81 8.69 -2.79 16.74
CA ALA A 81 8.30 -3.66 17.85
C ALA A 81 8.97 -5.04 17.73
N LYS A 82 8.80 -5.71 16.59
CA LYS A 82 9.32 -7.08 16.40
C LYS A 82 10.84 -7.15 16.43
N LYS A 83 11.53 -6.15 15.88
CA LYS A 83 13.00 -6.05 15.94
C LYS A 83 13.52 -6.02 17.37
N TYR A 84 12.86 -5.29 18.24
CA TYR A 84 13.25 -5.14 19.65
C TYR A 84 12.47 -6.06 20.61
N ARG A 85 11.76 -7.07 20.07
CA ARG A 85 10.98 -8.06 20.85
C ARG A 85 9.94 -7.40 21.78
N GLY A 86 9.37 -6.29 21.32
CA GLY A 86 8.37 -5.50 22.02
C GLY A 86 6.95 -5.74 21.51
N SER A 87 6.00 -4.90 21.96
CA SER A 87 4.59 -4.97 21.63
C SER A 87 4.16 -3.90 20.62
N PHE A 88 3.36 -4.28 19.65
CA PHE A 88 2.70 -3.42 18.69
C PHE A 88 1.21 -3.29 19.04
N ILE A 89 0.76 -2.09 19.38
CA ILE A 89 -0.60 -1.79 19.84
C ILE A 89 -1.39 -1.12 18.71
N LEU A 90 -2.63 -1.55 18.50
CA LEU A 90 -3.63 -0.80 17.73
C LEU A 90 -4.56 -0.06 18.69
N ARG A 91 -4.54 1.28 18.65
CA ARG A 91 -5.43 2.16 19.39
C ARG A 91 -6.31 2.95 18.44
N LEU A 92 -7.62 2.87 18.58
CA LEU A 92 -8.56 3.60 17.73
C LEU A 92 -8.93 4.95 18.34
N GLU A 93 -8.58 6.03 17.62
CA GLU A 93 -8.81 7.42 18.05
C GLU A 93 -10.15 7.93 17.52
N ASP A 94 -11.22 7.55 18.20
CA ASP A 94 -12.62 7.80 17.86
C ASP A 94 -13.25 8.97 18.65
N THR A 95 -12.45 9.92 19.12
CA THR A 95 -12.93 11.09 19.89
C THR A 95 -13.74 12.09 19.09
N ASP A 96 -13.72 12.04 17.77
CA ASP A 96 -14.56 12.84 16.88
C ASP A 96 -15.69 11.99 16.31
N GLN A 97 -16.74 11.85 17.11
CA GLN A 97 -17.90 10.99 16.81
C GLN A 97 -18.63 11.40 15.53
N SER A 98 -18.56 12.68 15.15
CA SER A 98 -19.25 13.20 13.94
C SER A 98 -18.61 12.75 12.62
N ARG A 99 -17.35 12.31 12.65
CA ARG A 99 -16.60 11.88 11.47
C ARG A 99 -16.38 10.37 11.37
N LEU A 100 -16.93 9.60 12.28
CA LEU A 100 -16.77 8.15 12.25
C LEU A 100 -17.45 7.54 11.01
N VAL A 101 -16.80 6.57 10.42
CA VAL A 101 -17.34 5.78 9.31
C VAL A 101 -17.68 4.38 9.85
N PRO A 102 -18.96 3.95 9.74
CA PRO A 102 -19.35 2.62 10.17
C PRO A 102 -18.50 1.52 9.54
N GLY A 103 -18.08 0.54 10.32
CA GLY A 103 -17.25 -0.59 9.87
C GLY A 103 -15.77 -0.24 9.63
N ALA A 104 -15.36 1.04 9.78
CA ALA A 104 -13.96 1.41 9.51
C ALA A 104 -13.01 0.91 10.60
N ALA A 105 -13.48 0.78 11.83
CA ALA A 105 -12.67 0.30 12.95
C ALA A 105 -12.27 -1.17 12.74
N GLU A 106 -13.25 -2.01 12.46
CA GLU A 106 -13.09 -3.44 12.17
C GLU A 106 -12.25 -3.64 10.91
N ALA A 107 -12.55 -2.89 9.84
CA ALA A 107 -11.80 -2.96 8.58
C ALA A 107 -10.32 -2.57 8.72
N ILE A 108 -9.96 -1.66 9.64
CA ILE A 108 -8.56 -1.32 9.90
C ILE A 108 -7.83 -2.54 10.49
N GLU A 109 -8.42 -3.21 11.48
CA GLU A 109 -7.82 -4.38 12.12
C GLU A 109 -7.69 -5.55 11.12
N GLU A 110 -8.77 -5.86 10.39
CA GLU A 110 -8.76 -6.88 9.31
C GLU A 110 -7.68 -6.62 8.25
N MET A 111 -7.49 -5.36 7.85
CA MET A 111 -6.46 -5.04 6.86
C MET A 111 -5.04 -5.15 7.40
N LEU A 112 -4.81 -4.94 8.68
CA LEU A 112 -3.52 -5.21 9.32
C LEU A 112 -3.23 -6.71 9.39
N GLU A 113 -4.24 -7.52 9.71
CA GLU A 113 -4.13 -8.99 9.69
C GLU A 113 -3.87 -9.51 8.28
N TRP A 114 -4.65 -9.05 7.31
CA TRP A 114 -4.43 -9.40 5.90
C TRP A 114 -3.02 -9.03 5.42
N ALA A 115 -2.52 -7.87 5.85
CA ALA A 115 -1.17 -7.42 5.52
C ALA A 115 -0.05 -8.23 6.21
N GLY A 116 -0.38 -9.14 7.13
CA GLY A 116 0.60 -9.94 7.86
C GLY A 116 1.35 -9.16 8.96
N ILE A 117 0.75 -8.07 9.44
CA ILE A 117 1.26 -7.23 10.55
C ILE A 117 0.20 -7.08 11.66
N PRO A 118 -0.31 -8.19 12.24
CA PRO A 118 -1.34 -8.14 13.26
C PRO A 118 -0.83 -7.42 14.51
N PRO A 119 -1.67 -6.62 15.20
CA PRO A 119 -1.33 -6.03 16.48
C PRO A 119 -1.23 -7.11 17.57
N ASP A 120 -0.36 -6.89 18.55
CA ASP A 120 -0.28 -7.74 19.74
C ASP A 120 -1.40 -7.39 20.74
N GLU A 121 -1.87 -6.14 20.71
CA GLU A 121 -2.95 -5.62 21.53
C GLU A 121 -3.84 -4.70 20.68
N SER A 122 -5.15 -4.91 20.74
CA SER A 122 -6.13 -4.18 19.94
C SER A 122 -7.54 -4.26 20.52
N PRO A 123 -8.54 -3.59 19.95
CA PRO A 123 -9.93 -3.81 20.31
C PRO A 123 -10.39 -5.27 20.21
N GLY A 124 -9.95 -6.00 19.17
CA GLY A 124 -10.29 -7.42 18.94
C GLY A 124 -9.46 -8.38 19.74
N GLN A 125 -8.15 -8.15 19.86
CA GLN A 125 -7.22 -9.03 20.58
C GLN A 125 -7.27 -8.84 22.10
N SER A 126 -7.77 -7.69 22.58
CA SER A 126 -7.67 -7.26 23.96
C SER A 126 -6.21 -7.10 24.45
N GLY A 127 -5.99 -6.92 25.74
CA GLY A 127 -4.66 -6.76 26.33
C GLY A 127 -4.69 -6.08 27.68
N PRO A 128 -3.52 -5.94 28.37
CA PRO A 128 -3.45 -5.52 29.77
C PRO A 128 -3.73 -4.03 30.00
N VAL A 129 -3.72 -3.19 28.97
CA VAL A 129 -3.81 -1.72 29.09
C VAL A 129 -5.05 -1.13 28.40
N GLY A 130 -5.98 -2.00 27.98
CA GLY A 130 -7.26 -1.58 27.38
C GLY A 130 -8.12 -0.70 28.28
N PRO A 131 -9.24 -0.22 27.77
CA PRO A 131 -9.78 -0.41 26.42
C PRO A 131 -8.98 0.36 25.35
N TYR A 132 -9.01 -0.14 24.09
CA TYR A 132 -8.23 0.42 22.96
C TYR A 132 -9.04 1.37 22.06
N PHE A 133 -10.27 1.71 22.45
CA PHE A 133 -11.06 2.81 21.91
C PHE A 133 -10.93 4.03 22.83
N GLN A 134 -10.61 5.20 22.30
CA GLN A 134 -10.50 6.43 23.10
C GLN A 134 -11.84 6.85 23.70
N SER A 135 -12.96 6.66 22.99
CA SER A 135 -14.30 6.95 23.50
C SER A 135 -14.66 6.18 24.80
N LYS A 136 -14.02 5.04 25.03
CA LYS A 136 -14.21 4.22 26.22
C LYS A 136 -13.30 4.61 27.39
N ARG A 137 -12.50 5.70 27.26
CA ARG A 137 -11.51 6.16 28.23
C ARG A 137 -11.79 7.59 28.74
N LEU A 138 -12.99 8.11 28.51
CA LEU A 138 -13.34 9.51 28.77
C LEU A 138 -13.07 9.97 30.21
N ASP A 139 -13.33 9.11 31.19
CA ASP A 139 -13.11 9.46 32.61
C ASP A 139 -11.63 9.67 32.94
N LEU A 140 -10.74 8.92 32.30
CA LEU A 140 -9.30 9.09 32.45
C LEU A 140 -8.84 10.46 31.90
N TYR A 141 -9.40 10.90 30.79
CA TYR A 141 -9.09 12.22 30.23
C TYR A 141 -9.64 13.35 31.08
N LYS A 142 -10.87 13.21 31.60
CA LYS A 142 -11.47 14.19 32.51
C LYS A 142 -10.65 14.36 33.78
N GLN A 143 -10.28 13.25 34.43
CA GLN A 143 -9.42 13.26 35.63
C GLN A 143 -8.08 13.93 35.34
N THR A 144 -7.44 13.61 34.21
CA THR A 144 -6.16 14.22 33.83
C THR A 144 -6.29 15.72 33.55
N ALA A 145 -7.37 16.13 32.86
CA ALA A 145 -7.65 17.54 32.62
C ALA A 145 -7.90 18.31 33.93
N SER A 146 -8.67 17.77 34.88
CA SER A 146 -8.89 18.33 36.20
C SER A 146 -7.57 18.52 36.96
N ARG A 147 -6.70 17.49 36.97
CA ARG A 147 -5.36 17.57 37.56
C ARG A 147 -4.51 18.70 36.96
N LEU A 148 -4.58 18.92 35.63
CA LEU A 148 -3.89 20.02 34.97
C LEU A 148 -4.46 21.40 35.41
N VAL A 149 -5.77 21.50 35.61
CA VAL A 149 -6.42 22.75 36.12
C VAL A 149 -6.01 23.02 37.56
N GLU A 150 -6.10 22.01 38.43
CA GLU A 150 -5.69 22.10 39.86
C GLU A 150 -4.22 22.48 39.98
N GLY A 151 -3.35 21.95 39.15
CA GLY A 151 -1.92 22.28 39.07
C GLY A 151 -1.62 23.66 38.44
N GLY A 152 -2.63 24.41 37.98
CA GLY A 152 -2.46 25.71 37.33
C GLY A 152 -1.91 25.65 35.89
N HIS A 153 -1.74 24.47 35.33
CA HIS A 153 -1.23 24.24 33.97
C HIS A 153 -2.33 24.29 32.89
N ALA A 154 -3.60 24.28 33.29
CA ALA A 154 -4.76 24.45 32.41
C ALA A 154 -5.80 25.39 33.04
N TYR A 155 -6.77 25.82 32.25
CA TYR A 155 -7.82 26.74 32.72
C TYR A 155 -9.10 26.59 31.89
N TYR A 156 -10.23 27.01 32.49
CA TYR A 156 -11.53 27.03 31.80
C TYR A 156 -11.63 28.23 30.87
N CYS A 157 -12.04 27.98 29.63
CA CYS A 157 -12.24 29.02 28.64
C CYS A 157 -13.71 29.04 28.19
N PHE A 158 -14.35 30.21 28.40
CA PHE A 158 -15.78 30.47 28.11
C PHE A 158 -16.00 31.26 26.81
N CYS A 159 -15.01 31.29 25.90
CA CYS A 159 -15.14 32.01 24.64
C CYS A 159 -16.09 31.26 23.70
N SER A 160 -17.09 31.99 23.17
CA SER A 160 -18.01 31.42 22.16
C SER A 160 -17.32 31.18 20.82
N SER A 161 -17.89 30.25 20.03
CA SER A 161 -17.42 29.97 18.66
C SER A 161 -17.47 31.22 17.77
N GLN A 162 -18.50 32.05 17.91
CA GLN A 162 -18.64 33.32 17.18
C GLN A 162 -17.48 34.27 17.45
N ARG A 163 -17.09 34.43 18.73
CA ARG A 163 -15.94 35.25 19.10
C ARG A 163 -14.65 34.74 18.49
N LEU A 164 -14.42 33.43 18.54
CA LEU A 164 -13.21 32.83 17.98
C LEU A 164 -13.15 32.99 16.45
N GLU A 165 -14.30 32.91 15.78
CA GLU A 165 -14.39 33.14 14.33
C GLU A 165 -14.10 34.63 13.96
N LEU A 166 -14.60 35.57 14.74
CA LEU A 166 -14.28 36.99 14.57
C LEU A 166 -12.79 37.28 14.78
N LEU A 167 -12.20 36.67 15.80
CA LEU A 167 -10.77 36.77 16.08
C LEU A 167 -9.94 36.23 14.91
N LYS A 168 -10.33 35.09 14.36
CA LYS A 168 -9.69 34.50 13.19
C LYS A 168 -9.76 35.41 11.97
N LYS A 169 -10.94 35.98 11.68
CA LYS A 169 -11.12 36.94 10.58
C LYS A 169 -10.23 38.18 10.74
N GLU A 170 -10.11 38.69 11.94
CA GLU A 170 -9.26 39.85 12.23
C GLU A 170 -7.79 39.54 11.97
N PHE A 171 -7.26 38.42 12.44
CA PHE A 171 -5.88 38.01 12.17
C PHE A 171 -5.63 37.84 10.66
N LEU A 172 -6.56 37.25 9.94
CA LEU A 172 -6.44 37.09 8.48
C LEU A 172 -6.46 38.45 7.77
N ARG A 173 -7.30 39.39 8.23
CA ARG A 173 -7.37 40.76 7.68
C ARG A 173 -6.07 41.55 7.89
N THR A 174 -5.39 41.33 9.01
CA THR A 174 -4.11 42.01 9.35
C THR A 174 -2.89 41.23 8.81
N GLY A 175 -3.07 40.14 8.04
CA GLY A 175 -1.97 39.33 7.53
C GLY A 175 -1.23 38.50 8.58
N GLN A 176 -1.81 38.35 9.76
CA GLN A 176 -1.22 37.59 10.87
C GLN A 176 -1.74 36.15 10.89
N THR A 177 -0.96 35.25 11.47
CA THR A 177 -1.40 33.87 11.68
C THR A 177 -2.51 33.80 12.72
N PRO A 178 -3.69 33.25 12.41
CA PRO A 178 -4.79 33.10 13.34
C PRO A 178 -4.40 32.30 14.58
N ARG A 179 -4.57 32.87 15.77
CA ARG A 179 -4.34 32.17 17.04
C ARG A 179 -5.35 32.61 18.10
N TYR A 180 -5.52 31.81 19.14
CA TYR A 180 -6.30 32.23 20.30
C TYR A 180 -5.53 33.28 21.11
N ASP A 181 -6.21 34.33 21.54
CA ASP A 181 -5.63 35.47 22.25
C ASP A 181 -5.43 35.25 23.76
N ASN A 182 -5.63 34.04 24.23
CA ASN A 182 -5.48 33.61 25.62
C ASN A 182 -6.31 34.43 26.66
N ARG A 183 -7.39 35.08 26.24
CA ARG A 183 -8.20 36.00 27.06
C ARG A 183 -8.64 35.37 28.38
N CYS A 184 -9.15 34.14 28.38
CA CYS A 184 -9.68 33.51 29.59
C CYS A 184 -8.58 33.02 30.55
N ARG A 185 -7.30 33.09 30.16
CA ARG A 185 -6.14 32.75 31.00
C ARG A 185 -6.03 33.63 32.25
N HIS A 186 -6.61 34.83 32.18
CA HIS A 186 -6.52 35.87 33.20
C HIS A 186 -7.82 36.05 34.02
N LEU A 187 -8.79 35.18 33.88
CA LEU A 187 -9.99 35.18 34.71
C LEU A 187 -9.64 34.87 36.18
N ARG A 188 -10.23 35.60 37.08
CA ARG A 188 -10.08 35.35 38.53
C ARG A 188 -10.86 34.08 38.91
N PRO A 189 -10.41 33.36 39.96
CA PRO A 189 -11.07 32.09 40.39
C PRO A 189 -12.58 32.28 40.67
N GLU A 190 -12.97 33.43 41.26
CA GLU A 190 -14.37 33.74 41.57
C GLU A 190 -15.22 33.85 40.29
N GLN A 191 -14.67 34.51 39.25
CA GLN A 191 -15.33 34.66 37.94
C GLN A 191 -15.47 33.31 37.22
N VAL A 192 -14.49 32.43 37.38
CA VAL A 192 -14.53 31.06 36.83
C VAL A 192 -15.63 30.27 37.54
N GLN A 193 -15.64 30.30 38.88
CA GLN A 193 -16.62 29.57 39.70
C GLN A 193 -18.05 30.04 39.42
N GLU A 194 -18.27 31.37 39.35
CA GLU A 194 -19.58 31.95 39.01
C GLU A 194 -20.10 31.39 37.67
N LYS A 195 -19.25 31.38 36.63
CA LYS A 195 -19.60 30.87 35.30
C LYS A 195 -19.88 29.37 35.31
N LEU A 196 -19.12 28.60 36.07
CA LEU A 196 -19.33 27.15 36.22
C LEU A 196 -20.66 26.84 36.91
N VAL A 197 -20.99 27.57 38.01
CA VAL A 197 -22.27 27.46 38.74
C VAL A 197 -23.45 27.81 37.83
N GLN A 198 -23.28 28.84 36.96
CA GLN A 198 -24.28 29.21 35.94
C GLN A 198 -24.42 28.18 34.80
N GLY A 199 -23.61 27.13 34.79
CA GLY A 199 -23.62 26.12 33.71
C GLY A 199 -23.12 26.65 32.35
N ALA A 200 -22.30 27.71 32.35
CA ALA A 200 -21.81 28.32 31.11
C ALA A 200 -20.98 27.32 30.29
N PRO A 201 -21.28 27.18 28.98
CA PRO A 201 -20.49 26.30 28.09
C PRO A 201 -19.02 26.69 28.11
N HIS A 202 -18.15 25.70 28.27
CA HIS A 202 -16.72 25.94 28.39
C HIS A 202 -15.91 24.81 27.76
N VAL A 203 -14.63 25.13 27.51
CA VAL A 203 -13.58 24.15 27.13
C VAL A 203 -12.43 24.27 28.13
N ILE A 204 -11.59 23.26 28.26
CA ILE A 204 -10.36 23.34 29.04
C ILE A 204 -9.21 23.55 28.07
N ARG A 205 -8.38 24.61 28.35
CA ARG A 205 -7.18 24.90 27.57
C ARG A 205 -5.92 24.69 28.39
N PHE A 206 -4.89 24.17 27.73
CA PHE A 206 -3.55 24.06 28.31
C PHE A 206 -2.84 25.41 28.24
N ARG A 207 -2.17 25.79 29.33
CA ARG A 207 -1.38 27.00 29.43
C ARG A 207 0.00 26.78 28.83
N LEU A 208 0.23 27.29 27.62
CA LEU A 208 1.55 27.20 26.99
C LEU A 208 2.53 28.15 27.69
N GLU A 209 3.70 27.65 28.00
CA GLU A 209 4.81 28.41 28.57
C GLU A 209 5.89 28.60 27.50
N GLU A 210 6.61 29.73 27.59
CA GLU A 210 7.77 30.01 26.74
C GLU A 210 8.99 29.20 27.20
N GLY A 211 10.01 29.12 26.34
CA GLY A 211 11.26 28.46 26.69
C GLY A 211 11.23 26.93 26.54
N VAL A 212 10.60 26.44 25.52
CA VAL A 212 10.62 24.99 25.20
C VAL A 212 12.05 24.53 24.95
N GLU A 213 12.51 23.54 25.68
CA GLU A 213 13.79 22.88 25.40
C GLU A 213 13.75 22.06 24.12
N ALA A 214 14.89 21.99 23.43
CA ALA A 214 15.06 21.11 22.31
C ALA A 214 14.93 19.64 22.76
N PHE A 215 14.24 18.84 21.97
CA PHE A 215 14.16 17.41 22.17
C PHE A 215 14.87 16.67 21.04
N GLN A 216 15.29 15.44 21.31
CA GLN A 216 15.93 14.60 20.32
C GLN A 216 14.89 13.68 19.65
N ASP A 217 14.64 13.89 18.36
CA ASP A 217 13.85 12.99 17.53
C ASP A 217 14.74 11.91 16.91
N LEU A 218 14.27 10.66 16.85
CA LEU A 218 15.04 9.54 16.31
C LEU A 218 15.45 9.71 14.84
N ILE A 219 14.68 10.51 14.08
CA ILE A 219 14.83 10.64 12.63
C ILE A 219 15.31 12.05 12.27
N PHE A 220 14.68 13.08 12.83
CA PHE A 220 14.99 14.48 12.54
C PHE A 220 16.12 15.04 13.39
N GLY A 221 16.59 14.29 14.41
CA GLY A 221 17.64 14.76 15.32
C GLY A 221 17.13 15.81 16.31
N TRP A 222 17.98 16.76 16.68
CA TRP A 222 17.59 17.81 17.61
C TRP A 222 16.58 18.77 16.97
N TYR A 223 15.43 18.91 17.61
CA TYR A 223 14.32 19.74 17.15
C TYR A 223 13.79 20.64 18.27
N ARG A 224 13.46 21.89 17.93
CA ARG A 224 12.85 22.87 18.83
C ARG A 224 11.81 23.66 18.08
N HIS A 225 10.65 23.88 18.70
CA HIS A 225 9.60 24.74 18.18
C HIS A 225 8.96 25.54 19.33
N GLU A 226 9.01 26.87 19.25
CA GLU A 226 8.46 27.76 20.25
C GLU A 226 6.94 27.91 20.08
N VAL A 227 6.20 26.90 20.54
CA VAL A 227 4.74 26.83 20.36
C VAL A 227 3.99 27.99 20.98
N ALA A 228 4.44 28.53 22.14
CA ALA A 228 3.77 29.63 22.84
C ALA A 228 3.80 30.95 22.05
N GLN A 229 4.81 31.16 21.21
CA GLN A 229 4.95 32.37 20.38
C GLN A 229 4.10 32.28 19.10
N VAL A 230 3.84 31.08 18.58
CA VAL A 230 3.18 30.84 17.29
C VAL A 230 1.71 30.48 17.47
N GLU A 231 1.39 29.68 18.46
CA GLU A 231 0.05 29.19 18.76
C GLU A 231 -0.53 29.87 20.02
N GLY A 232 -1.85 29.99 20.08
CA GLY A 232 -2.54 30.27 21.36
C GLY A 232 -2.73 28.99 22.17
N ASP A 233 -3.11 29.14 23.44
CA ASP A 233 -3.34 28.02 24.36
C ASP A 233 -4.31 27.00 23.75
N PRO A 234 -3.89 25.74 23.50
CA PRO A 234 -4.69 24.74 22.80
C PRO A 234 -5.82 24.21 23.68
N VAL A 235 -6.91 23.83 23.04
CA VAL A 235 -8.02 23.12 23.72
C VAL A 235 -7.58 21.70 24.04
N MET A 236 -7.78 21.27 25.28
CA MET A 236 -7.55 19.90 25.76
C MET A 236 -8.84 19.12 25.84
N MET A 237 -9.87 19.69 26.50
CA MET A 237 -11.21 19.12 26.58
C MET A 237 -12.19 20.01 25.85
N LYS A 238 -12.98 19.43 24.97
CA LYS A 238 -14.06 20.10 24.23
C LYS A 238 -15.30 20.27 25.10
N ALA A 239 -16.22 21.14 24.68
CA ALA A 239 -17.48 21.38 25.39
C ALA A 239 -18.43 20.16 25.39
N ASP A 240 -18.25 19.21 24.48
CA ASP A 240 -18.98 17.95 24.41
C ASP A 240 -18.45 16.87 25.39
N GLY A 241 -17.42 17.21 26.18
CA GLY A 241 -16.79 16.31 27.14
C GLY A 241 -15.76 15.34 26.56
N PHE A 242 -15.48 15.43 25.25
CA PHE A 242 -14.42 14.64 24.60
C PHE A 242 -13.08 15.39 24.63
N PRO A 243 -11.96 14.68 24.74
CA PRO A 243 -10.63 15.28 24.61
C PRO A 243 -10.34 15.67 23.16
N THR A 244 -9.41 16.59 22.97
CA THR A 244 -8.73 16.74 21.70
C THR A 244 -7.62 15.70 21.55
N TYR A 245 -7.12 15.52 20.33
CA TYR A 245 -5.97 14.66 20.03
C TYR A 245 -4.78 14.92 21.00
N HIS A 246 -4.50 16.17 21.31
CA HIS A 246 -3.34 16.53 22.13
C HIS A 246 -3.40 15.94 23.54
N LEU A 247 -4.55 15.99 24.20
CA LEU A 247 -4.71 15.40 25.53
C LEU A 247 -4.81 13.87 25.44
N ALA A 248 -5.69 13.35 24.58
CA ALA A 248 -5.92 11.91 24.49
C ALA A 248 -4.65 11.13 24.18
N ASN A 249 -3.86 11.62 23.20
CA ASN A 249 -2.61 10.99 22.79
C ASN A 249 -1.62 10.83 23.96
N ILE A 250 -1.33 11.91 24.71
CA ILE A 250 -0.34 11.84 25.80
C ILE A 250 -0.82 10.99 26.98
N VAL A 251 -2.12 11.07 27.29
CA VAL A 251 -2.73 10.29 28.38
C VAL A 251 -2.67 8.81 28.05
N ASP A 252 -3.07 8.43 26.84
CA ASP A 252 -3.06 7.04 26.44
C ASP A 252 -1.64 6.50 26.28
N ASP A 253 -0.73 7.26 25.68
CA ASP A 253 0.67 6.83 25.56
C ASP A 253 1.31 6.61 26.94
N HIS A 254 0.97 7.40 27.96
CA HIS A 254 1.42 7.21 29.33
C HIS A 254 0.81 5.94 29.96
N TYR A 255 -0.52 5.81 29.98
CA TYR A 255 -1.19 4.71 30.67
C TYR A 255 -1.07 3.37 29.91
N MET A 256 -0.87 3.40 28.59
CA MET A 256 -0.54 2.22 27.79
C MET A 256 0.96 1.90 27.82
N ARG A 257 1.76 2.67 28.57
CA ARG A 257 3.21 2.49 28.72
C ARG A 257 3.94 2.48 27.38
N VAL A 258 3.53 3.35 26.46
CA VAL A 258 4.19 3.51 25.16
C VAL A 258 5.58 4.09 25.38
N SER A 259 6.60 3.34 24.96
CA SER A 259 8.00 3.72 25.10
C SER A 259 8.50 4.55 23.91
N HIS A 260 7.99 4.28 22.72
CA HIS A 260 8.36 4.97 21.49
C HIS A 260 7.14 5.36 20.67
N VAL A 261 7.14 6.58 20.17
CA VAL A 261 6.06 7.15 19.34
C VAL A 261 6.57 7.33 17.92
N LEU A 262 6.31 6.36 17.05
CA LEU A 262 6.56 6.47 15.61
C LEU A 262 5.28 6.95 14.91
N ARG A 263 5.31 8.15 14.31
CA ARG A 263 4.13 8.77 13.66
C ARG A 263 4.53 9.66 12.49
N GLY A 264 3.58 10.16 11.73
CA GLY A 264 3.85 11.05 10.60
C GLY A 264 4.51 12.37 11.01
N SER A 265 5.38 12.89 10.15
CA SER A 265 6.14 14.13 10.40
C SER A 265 5.29 15.40 10.52
N GLU A 266 4.02 15.35 10.11
CA GLU A 266 3.05 16.42 10.32
C GLU A 266 2.82 16.75 11.81
N TRP A 267 3.12 15.81 12.70
CA TRP A 267 3.01 15.97 14.15
C TRP A 267 4.29 16.47 14.84
N LEU A 268 5.38 16.64 14.09
CA LEU A 268 6.69 17.05 14.64
C LEU A 268 6.57 18.40 15.38
N ILE A 269 5.88 19.38 14.79
CA ILE A 269 5.63 20.71 15.39
C ILE A 269 4.87 20.57 16.71
N SER A 270 3.89 19.67 16.78
CA SER A 270 3.07 19.46 17.98
C SER A 270 3.82 18.77 19.13
N THR A 271 4.96 18.14 18.87
CA THR A 271 5.70 17.38 19.88
C THR A 271 6.21 18.26 21.01
N SER A 272 6.62 19.50 20.71
CA SER A 272 7.02 20.48 21.74
C SER A 272 5.91 20.73 22.78
N LYS A 273 4.65 20.93 22.34
CA LYS A 273 3.52 21.08 23.26
C LYS A 273 3.19 19.79 24.02
N HIS A 274 3.36 18.62 23.40
CA HIS A 274 3.16 17.35 24.09
C HIS A 274 4.19 17.17 25.22
N ILE A 275 5.46 17.52 25.00
CA ILE A 275 6.51 17.48 26.01
C ILE A 275 6.18 18.41 27.18
N LEU A 276 5.69 19.63 26.91
CA LEU A 276 5.22 20.55 27.97
C LEU A 276 4.10 19.93 28.81
N MET A 277 3.16 19.21 28.16
CA MET A 277 2.06 18.54 28.85
C MET A 277 2.56 17.36 29.71
N TYR A 278 3.50 16.55 29.21
CA TYR A 278 4.15 15.50 30.00
C TYR A 278 4.81 16.08 31.24
N ARG A 279 5.54 17.19 31.09
CA ARG A 279 6.19 17.87 32.23
C ARG A 279 5.19 18.39 33.26
N ALA A 280 4.11 19.04 32.79
CA ALA A 280 3.06 19.57 33.66
C ALA A 280 2.37 18.46 34.49
N LEU A 281 2.33 17.24 33.95
CA LEU A 281 1.78 16.07 34.65
C LEU A 281 2.82 15.31 35.50
N GLY A 282 4.10 15.72 35.45
CA GLY A 282 5.20 15.00 36.08
C GLY A 282 5.50 13.63 35.45
N TRP A 283 5.14 13.45 34.18
CA TRP A 283 5.35 12.22 33.44
C TRP A 283 6.61 12.30 32.59
N GLN A 284 7.28 11.17 32.42
CA GLN A 284 8.37 11.05 31.46
C GLN A 284 7.79 10.89 30.05
N PRO A 285 8.21 11.73 29.07
CA PRO A 285 7.78 11.57 27.69
C PRO A 285 8.39 10.31 27.05
N PRO A 286 7.69 9.67 26.10
CA PRO A 286 8.27 8.61 25.29
C PRO A 286 9.35 9.15 24.35
N VAL A 287 10.11 8.25 23.74
CA VAL A 287 11.04 8.60 22.65
C VAL A 287 10.23 8.84 21.37
N PHE A 288 10.45 9.99 20.72
CA PHE A 288 9.74 10.34 19.49
C PHE A 288 10.56 10.03 18.24
N GLY A 289 9.90 9.55 17.20
CA GLY A 289 10.44 9.38 15.85
C GLY A 289 9.38 9.74 14.80
N HIS A 290 9.66 10.76 14.01
CA HIS A 290 8.70 11.24 13.01
C HIS A 290 9.05 10.72 11.62
N LEU A 291 8.13 9.90 11.06
CA LEU A 291 8.29 9.33 9.73
C LEU A 291 8.03 10.41 8.67
N PRO A 292 8.90 10.54 7.66
CA PRO A 292 8.68 11.48 6.56
C PRO A 292 7.41 11.12 5.78
N LEU A 293 6.78 12.13 5.20
CA LEU A 293 5.55 11.94 4.42
C LEU A 293 5.79 11.03 3.22
N LEU A 294 4.80 10.21 2.93
CA LEU A 294 4.74 9.46 1.68
C LEU A 294 4.05 10.33 0.63
N THR A 295 4.72 10.52 -0.50
CA THR A 295 4.25 11.35 -1.62
C THR A 295 4.19 10.53 -2.90
N ASN A 296 3.42 11.01 -3.87
CA ASN A 296 3.41 10.45 -5.21
C ASN A 296 4.78 10.67 -5.90
N LYS A 297 5.00 10.00 -7.03
CA LYS A 297 6.20 10.11 -7.86
C LYS A 297 6.51 11.55 -8.30
N ASP A 298 5.48 12.38 -8.50
CA ASP A 298 5.57 13.81 -8.84
C ASP A 298 5.83 14.72 -7.63
N GLY A 299 5.97 14.15 -6.43
CA GLY A 299 6.15 14.89 -5.17
C GLY A 299 4.84 15.43 -4.57
N SER A 300 3.71 15.25 -5.23
CA SER A 300 2.41 15.64 -4.69
C SER A 300 2.03 14.76 -3.49
N LYS A 301 1.24 15.31 -2.56
CA LYS A 301 0.76 14.56 -1.39
C LYS A 301 -0.17 13.43 -1.85
N LEU A 302 0.05 12.21 -1.34
CA LEU A 302 -0.92 11.13 -1.48
C LEU A 302 -2.30 11.59 -0.97
N SER A 303 -3.27 11.63 -1.86
CA SER A 303 -4.60 12.20 -1.61
C SER A 303 -5.66 11.12 -1.54
N LYS A 304 -6.48 11.13 -0.48
CA LYS A 304 -7.67 10.28 -0.36
C LYS A 304 -8.69 10.47 -1.51
N ARG A 305 -8.61 11.61 -2.22
CA ARG A 305 -9.53 11.93 -3.34
C ARG A 305 -9.25 11.10 -4.60
N GLN A 306 -8.07 10.50 -4.71
CA GLN A 306 -7.69 9.67 -5.87
C GLN A 306 -8.26 8.24 -5.81
N GLY A 307 -8.96 7.85 -4.73
CA GLY A 307 -9.66 6.55 -4.60
C GLY A 307 -8.77 5.31 -4.58
N ASP A 308 -7.57 5.42 -5.13
CA ASP A 308 -6.68 4.30 -5.48
C ASP A 308 -5.67 3.92 -4.38
N ILE A 309 -5.76 4.54 -3.19
CA ILE A 309 -4.78 4.34 -2.11
C ILE A 309 -5.31 3.54 -0.92
N PHE A 310 -6.55 3.06 -0.97
CA PHE A 310 -7.13 2.22 0.09
C PHE A 310 -6.68 0.77 -0.04
N ILE A 311 -6.34 0.15 1.09
CA ILE A 311 -5.77 -1.21 1.11
C ILE A 311 -6.74 -2.25 0.55
N GLN A 312 -8.04 -2.14 0.83
CA GLN A 312 -9.07 -3.03 0.29
C GLN A 312 -9.12 -3.04 -1.26
N LYS A 313 -8.74 -1.93 -1.90
CA LYS A 313 -8.66 -1.90 -3.37
C LYS A 313 -7.52 -2.78 -3.87
N PHE A 314 -6.32 -2.65 -3.28
CA PHE A 314 -5.18 -3.49 -3.65
C PHE A 314 -5.47 -4.97 -3.42
N GLN A 315 -6.12 -5.32 -2.31
CA GLN A 315 -6.56 -6.69 -2.03
C GLN A 315 -7.52 -7.19 -3.13
N ARG A 316 -8.54 -6.41 -3.47
CA ARG A 316 -9.49 -6.76 -4.54
C ARG A 316 -8.83 -6.86 -5.91
N ASP A 317 -7.81 -6.07 -6.18
CA ASP A 317 -7.08 -6.08 -7.44
C ASP A 317 -6.07 -7.26 -7.53
N GLY A 318 -5.97 -8.11 -6.48
CA GLY A 318 -5.10 -9.28 -6.45
C GLY A 318 -3.63 -8.95 -6.15
N VAL A 319 -3.37 -7.80 -5.53
CA VAL A 319 -2.04 -7.44 -5.03
C VAL A 319 -1.76 -8.21 -3.74
N LEU A 320 -0.60 -8.84 -3.68
CA LEU A 320 -0.16 -9.57 -2.49
C LEU A 320 0.22 -8.60 -1.36
N PRO A 321 -0.12 -8.89 -0.11
CA PRO A 321 0.22 -8.03 1.01
C PRO A 321 1.74 -7.78 1.12
N GLU A 322 2.57 -8.80 0.91
CA GLU A 322 4.03 -8.68 0.94
C GLU A 322 4.55 -7.67 -0.10
N ALA A 323 3.92 -7.60 -1.28
CA ALA A 323 4.29 -6.64 -2.31
C ALA A 323 4.00 -5.19 -1.88
N LEU A 324 2.88 -4.96 -1.18
CA LEU A 324 2.56 -3.64 -0.61
C LEU A 324 3.51 -3.25 0.52
N LEU A 325 3.87 -4.17 1.40
CA LEU A 325 4.83 -3.91 2.47
C LEU A 325 6.21 -3.60 1.90
N ASP A 326 6.66 -4.39 0.92
CA ASP A 326 7.97 -4.23 0.29
C ASP A 326 8.07 -2.90 -0.48
N ILE A 327 7.10 -2.54 -1.32
CA ILE A 327 7.14 -1.28 -2.07
C ILE A 327 7.11 -0.05 -1.13
N THR A 328 6.36 -0.10 -0.02
CA THR A 328 6.32 1.01 0.94
C THR A 328 7.63 1.20 1.70
N THR A 329 8.41 0.15 1.91
CA THR A 329 9.74 0.21 2.50
C THR A 329 10.82 0.58 1.49
N ASN A 330 10.66 0.20 0.23
CA ASN A 330 11.58 0.54 -0.86
C ASN A 330 11.60 2.04 -1.25
N CYS A 331 10.62 2.82 -0.79
CA CYS A 331 10.64 4.29 -0.94
C CYS A 331 11.82 4.99 -0.21
N GLY A 332 12.84 4.25 0.18
CA GLY A 332 14.13 4.79 0.59
C GLY A 332 14.33 5.04 2.07
N SER A 333 13.77 4.21 2.97
CA SER A 333 13.81 4.57 4.37
C SER A 333 14.00 3.40 5.33
N GLY A 334 15.07 3.45 6.13
CA GLY A 334 15.31 2.51 7.23
C GLY A 334 16.07 1.24 6.86
N PHE A 335 16.58 1.15 5.64
CA PHE A 335 17.32 -0.02 5.13
C PHE A 335 18.66 0.37 4.48
N SER A 336 19.60 -0.57 4.43
CA SER A 336 20.95 -0.32 3.87
C SER A 336 20.94 -0.26 2.35
N THR A 337 20.06 -1.02 1.72
CA THR A 337 19.93 -1.15 0.26
C THR A 337 18.47 -1.14 -0.12
N ASN A 338 18.15 -0.63 -1.30
CA ASN A 338 16.84 -0.76 -1.89
C ASN A 338 16.83 -1.99 -2.79
N ARG A 339 16.23 -3.09 -2.34
CA ARG A 339 16.02 -4.31 -3.12
C ARG A 339 14.56 -4.74 -3.05
N MET A 340 14.06 -5.31 -4.12
CA MET A 340 12.74 -5.92 -4.16
C MET A 340 12.76 -7.34 -3.60
N GLY A 341 11.63 -7.85 -3.19
CA GLY A 341 11.43 -9.23 -2.75
C GLY A 341 11.75 -9.47 -1.28
N ARG A 342 11.80 -8.42 -0.44
CA ARG A 342 11.98 -8.60 1.02
C ARG A 342 10.72 -9.16 1.65
N LYS A 343 10.90 -10.27 2.37
CA LYS A 343 9.89 -10.83 3.25
C LYS A 343 9.85 -10.06 4.58
N ILE A 344 8.77 -10.22 5.35
CA ILE A 344 8.60 -9.50 6.61
C ILE A 344 9.75 -9.74 7.62
N ASP A 345 10.27 -10.96 7.70
CA ASP A 345 11.38 -11.30 8.60
C ASP A 345 12.68 -10.59 8.19
N GLU A 346 12.92 -10.43 6.89
CA GLU A 346 14.05 -9.67 6.36
C GLU A 346 13.86 -8.17 6.64
N LEU A 347 12.64 -7.64 6.46
CA LEU A 347 12.32 -6.26 6.83
C LEU A 347 12.59 -6.00 8.31
N ILE A 348 12.21 -6.92 9.20
CA ILE A 348 12.47 -6.81 10.65
C ILE A 348 13.97 -6.86 10.94
N SER A 349 14.69 -7.82 10.37
CA SER A 349 16.12 -8.02 10.64
C SER A 349 17.01 -6.91 10.11
N GLU A 350 16.74 -6.42 8.89
CA GLU A 350 17.54 -5.40 8.21
C GLU A 350 17.21 -3.97 8.63
N PHE A 351 16.06 -3.74 9.27
CA PHE A 351 15.60 -2.41 9.65
C PHE A 351 16.58 -1.68 10.57
N ASN A 352 16.87 -0.42 10.27
CA ASN A 352 17.66 0.47 11.12
C ASN A 352 17.02 1.87 11.13
N PRO A 353 16.45 2.31 12.27
CA PRO A 353 15.80 3.63 12.37
C PRO A 353 16.70 4.81 11.99
N SER A 354 18.03 4.70 12.25
CA SER A 354 18.98 5.78 11.91
C SER A 354 19.16 5.97 10.40
N LYS A 355 18.72 5.00 9.59
CA LYS A 355 18.73 5.08 8.12
C LYS A 355 17.46 5.64 7.52
N ILE A 356 16.47 5.99 8.34
CA ILE A 356 15.28 6.68 7.86
C ILE A 356 15.68 8.10 7.45
N THR A 357 15.39 8.45 6.19
CA THR A 357 15.69 9.78 5.65
C THR A 357 14.70 10.81 6.18
N THR A 358 15.10 12.09 6.27
CA THR A 358 14.22 13.19 6.67
C THR A 358 13.40 13.77 5.52
N HIS A 359 13.68 13.36 4.29
CA HIS A 359 12.95 13.79 3.09
C HIS A 359 11.73 12.94 2.85
N SER A 360 10.72 13.53 2.19
CA SER A 360 9.53 12.80 1.75
C SER A 360 9.90 11.57 0.94
N ALA A 361 9.21 10.47 1.18
CA ALA A 361 9.41 9.20 0.49
C ALA A 361 8.55 9.18 -0.77
N LEU A 362 9.19 9.11 -1.95
CA LEU A 362 8.50 9.05 -3.24
C LEU A 362 8.04 7.62 -3.53
N LEU A 363 6.73 7.43 -3.66
CA LEU A 363 6.10 6.17 -3.99
C LEU A 363 5.79 6.10 -5.49
N ASP A 364 6.35 5.12 -6.16
CA ASP A 364 6.10 4.81 -7.56
C ASP A 364 5.24 3.54 -7.68
N LEU A 365 3.92 3.72 -7.72
CA LEU A 365 2.98 2.60 -7.84
C LEU A 365 3.02 1.92 -9.21
N ASP A 366 3.60 2.54 -10.24
CA ASP A 366 3.78 1.91 -11.55
C ASP A 366 4.67 0.65 -11.45
N LYS A 367 5.51 0.57 -10.42
CA LYS A 367 6.37 -0.58 -10.13
C LYS A 367 5.69 -1.69 -9.32
N LEU A 368 4.49 -1.46 -8.81
CA LEU A 368 3.80 -2.44 -7.97
C LEU A 368 3.61 -3.81 -8.65
N PRO A 369 3.32 -3.91 -9.96
CA PRO A 369 3.26 -5.20 -10.65
C PRO A 369 4.59 -5.98 -10.60
N GLU A 370 5.75 -5.30 -10.64
CA GLU A 370 7.06 -5.95 -10.53
C GLU A 370 7.27 -6.54 -9.12
N PHE A 371 6.93 -5.76 -8.07
CA PHE A 371 6.96 -6.25 -6.69
C PHE A 371 6.02 -7.45 -6.53
N ASN A 372 4.79 -7.36 -7.05
CA ASN A 372 3.80 -8.42 -6.94
C ASN A 372 4.26 -9.71 -7.63
N LYS A 373 4.85 -9.58 -8.82
CA LYS A 373 5.44 -10.71 -9.56
C LYS A 373 6.51 -11.45 -8.75
N ILE A 374 7.43 -10.73 -8.11
CA ILE A 374 8.51 -11.34 -7.32
C ILE A 374 7.93 -12.10 -6.12
N HIS A 375 7.00 -11.48 -5.39
CA HIS A 375 6.37 -12.15 -4.24
C HIS A 375 5.47 -13.31 -4.66
N LEU A 376 4.79 -13.21 -5.80
CA LEU A 376 4.04 -14.34 -6.39
C LEU A 376 4.97 -15.51 -6.74
N GLN A 377 6.15 -15.24 -7.32
CA GLN A 377 7.16 -16.26 -7.56
C GLN A 377 7.58 -16.96 -6.26
N HIS A 378 7.86 -16.20 -5.19
CA HIS A 378 8.22 -16.76 -3.89
C HIS A 378 7.10 -17.64 -3.30
N ARG A 379 5.83 -17.24 -3.47
CA ARG A 379 4.70 -18.04 -3.03
C ARG A 379 4.53 -19.33 -3.82
N ILE A 380 4.74 -19.27 -5.16
CA ILE A 380 4.68 -20.46 -6.02
C ILE A 380 5.81 -21.46 -5.67
N GLU A 381 6.99 -20.97 -5.31
CA GLU A 381 8.15 -21.79 -4.94
C GLU A 381 8.03 -22.43 -3.54
N SER A 382 7.18 -21.89 -2.68
CA SER A 382 6.86 -22.47 -1.38
C SER A 382 5.70 -23.45 -1.49
N GLU A 383 5.92 -24.73 -1.21
CA GLU A 383 4.89 -25.77 -1.31
C GLU A 383 3.60 -25.40 -0.55
N GLN A 384 3.74 -24.97 0.70
CA GLN A 384 2.60 -24.57 1.54
C GLN A 384 1.83 -23.40 0.92
N GLN A 385 2.53 -22.34 0.47
CA GLN A 385 1.88 -21.16 -0.09
C GLN A 385 1.31 -21.44 -1.48
N CYS A 386 1.96 -22.28 -2.27
CA CYS A 386 1.44 -22.73 -3.57
C CYS A 386 0.09 -23.42 -3.42
N ASN A 387 -0.11 -24.23 -2.38
CA ASN A 387 -1.40 -24.87 -2.12
C ASN A 387 -2.53 -23.86 -1.85
N PHE A 388 -2.25 -22.72 -1.20
CA PHE A 388 -3.22 -21.64 -1.05
C PHE A 388 -3.53 -20.97 -2.39
N LEU A 389 -2.49 -20.69 -3.21
CA LEU A 389 -2.67 -20.11 -4.53
C LEU A 389 -3.50 -21.02 -5.46
N ILE A 390 -3.32 -22.34 -5.36
CA ILE A 390 -4.11 -23.31 -6.12
C ILE A 390 -5.60 -23.19 -5.77
N LYS A 391 -5.94 -23.17 -4.48
CA LYS A 391 -7.33 -23.03 -4.04
C LYS A 391 -7.94 -21.69 -4.44
N GLU A 392 -7.18 -20.62 -4.31
CA GLU A 392 -7.60 -19.29 -4.75
C GLU A 392 -7.87 -19.26 -6.26
N LEU A 393 -6.96 -19.83 -7.07
CA LEU A 393 -7.10 -19.89 -8.52
C LEU A 393 -8.27 -20.80 -8.95
N GLN A 394 -8.52 -21.91 -8.25
CA GLN A 394 -9.70 -22.76 -8.47
C GLN A 394 -10.99 -21.94 -8.33
N GLY A 395 -11.12 -21.13 -7.27
CA GLY A 395 -12.27 -20.25 -7.07
C GLY A 395 -12.40 -19.21 -8.20
N GLN A 396 -11.30 -18.57 -8.58
CA GLN A 396 -11.30 -17.59 -9.68
C GLN A 396 -11.67 -18.21 -11.03
N ILE A 397 -11.23 -19.43 -11.33
CA ILE A 397 -11.61 -20.17 -12.56
C ILE A 397 -13.10 -20.48 -12.55
N GLN A 398 -13.62 -21.00 -11.45
CA GLN A 398 -15.05 -21.31 -11.32
C GLN A 398 -15.93 -20.07 -11.48
N GLU A 399 -15.50 -18.92 -10.94
CA GLU A 399 -16.21 -17.66 -11.10
C GLU A 399 -16.16 -17.13 -12.54
N ALA A 400 -14.98 -17.12 -13.15
CA ALA A 400 -14.76 -16.55 -14.48
C ALA A 400 -15.39 -17.39 -15.62
N TYR A 401 -15.43 -18.72 -15.45
CA TYR A 401 -15.88 -19.67 -16.47
C TYR A 401 -17.07 -20.51 -15.98
N ALA A 402 -17.97 -19.90 -15.19
CA ALA A 402 -19.18 -20.53 -14.70
C ALA A 402 -20.02 -21.09 -15.86
N GLY A 403 -20.32 -22.39 -15.82
CA GLY A 403 -21.08 -23.11 -16.88
C GLY A 403 -20.23 -23.71 -18.01
N GLU A 404 -18.96 -23.33 -18.15
CA GLU A 404 -18.04 -23.92 -19.14
C GLU A 404 -17.09 -24.95 -18.50
N VAL A 405 -16.76 -24.79 -17.23
CA VAL A 405 -15.91 -25.69 -16.44
C VAL A 405 -16.76 -26.45 -15.43
N GLN A 406 -16.74 -27.80 -15.50
CA GLN A 406 -17.40 -28.65 -14.50
C GLN A 406 -16.65 -28.61 -13.18
N GLN A 407 -17.35 -28.71 -12.05
CA GLN A 407 -16.75 -28.64 -10.70
C GLN A 407 -15.65 -29.68 -10.46
N ASP A 408 -15.76 -30.87 -11.07
CA ASP A 408 -14.78 -31.97 -10.98
C ASP A 408 -13.96 -32.12 -12.26
N GLY A 409 -13.89 -31.07 -13.10
CA GLY A 409 -13.16 -31.11 -14.35
C GLY A 409 -11.64 -31.22 -14.15
N ASP A 410 -10.97 -31.93 -15.09
CA ASP A 410 -9.51 -32.13 -15.05
C ASP A 410 -8.70 -30.84 -14.93
N VAL A 411 -9.24 -29.71 -15.41
CA VAL A 411 -8.60 -28.38 -15.34
C VAL A 411 -8.58 -27.79 -13.92
N LEU A 412 -9.41 -28.30 -13.00
CA LEU A 412 -9.44 -27.88 -11.59
C LEU A 412 -8.58 -28.78 -10.68
N ARG A 413 -7.95 -29.82 -11.22
CA ARG A 413 -7.06 -30.67 -10.44
C ARG A 413 -5.84 -29.91 -9.95
N GLU A 414 -5.44 -30.17 -8.73
CA GLU A 414 -4.31 -29.48 -8.07
C GLU A 414 -3.00 -29.64 -8.85
N ASP A 415 -2.72 -30.84 -9.39
CA ASP A 415 -1.53 -31.14 -10.17
C ASP A 415 -1.47 -30.33 -11.48
N TYR A 416 -2.63 -30.17 -12.14
CA TYR A 416 -2.73 -29.36 -13.35
C TYR A 416 -2.48 -27.86 -13.04
N ILE A 417 -3.18 -27.31 -12.06
CA ILE A 417 -3.05 -25.90 -11.67
C ILE A 417 -1.62 -25.60 -11.19
N ARG A 418 -1.03 -26.49 -10.39
CA ARG A 418 0.36 -26.38 -9.94
C ARG A 418 1.33 -26.29 -11.12
N ARG A 419 1.17 -27.17 -12.13
CA ARG A 419 1.97 -27.12 -13.35
C ARG A 419 1.83 -25.80 -14.09
N VAL A 420 0.60 -25.28 -14.24
CA VAL A 420 0.34 -23.97 -14.84
C VAL A 420 1.02 -22.86 -14.07
N LEU A 421 0.90 -22.80 -12.73
CA LEU A 421 1.55 -21.81 -11.89
C LEU A 421 3.07 -21.81 -12.06
N HIS A 422 3.70 -22.99 -12.02
CA HIS A 422 5.16 -23.12 -12.20
C HIS A 422 5.63 -22.67 -13.58
N LEU A 423 4.88 -22.98 -14.63
CA LEU A 423 5.20 -22.55 -15.99
C LEU A 423 4.99 -21.05 -16.20
N ARG A 424 4.11 -20.41 -15.43
CA ARG A 424 3.76 -19.00 -15.58
C ARG A 424 4.37 -18.07 -14.52
N LYS A 425 5.03 -18.58 -13.50
CA LYS A 425 5.58 -17.81 -12.38
C LYS A 425 6.44 -16.60 -12.81
N GLY A 426 7.14 -16.69 -13.95
CA GLY A 426 7.97 -15.63 -14.49
C GLY A 426 7.24 -14.67 -15.46
N HIS A 427 5.97 -14.88 -15.75
CA HIS A 427 5.24 -14.19 -16.82
C HIS A 427 4.00 -13.44 -16.32
N ILE A 428 3.53 -13.72 -15.11
CA ILE A 428 2.35 -13.11 -14.52
C ILE A 428 2.73 -12.29 -13.29
N SER A 429 2.04 -11.22 -13.07
CA SER A 429 2.16 -10.37 -11.89
C SER A 429 1.02 -10.60 -10.88
N SER A 430 -0.08 -11.23 -11.30
CA SER A 430 -1.24 -11.54 -10.48
C SER A 430 -1.90 -12.84 -10.94
N LEU A 431 -2.54 -13.59 -10.03
CA LEU A 431 -3.35 -14.78 -10.38
C LEU A 431 -4.50 -14.44 -11.33
N ARG A 432 -5.06 -13.23 -11.21
CA ARG A 432 -6.16 -12.77 -12.08
C ARG A 432 -5.80 -12.73 -13.56
N GLU A 433 -4.53 -12.58 -13.88
CA GLU A 433 -4.09 -12.64 -15.28
C GLU A 433 -4.38 -14.01 -15.89
N LEU A 434 -4.27 -15.10 -15.09
CA LEU A 434 -4.51 -16.47 -15.56
C LEU A 434 -5.97 -16.74 -15.92
N VAL A 435 -6.92 -15.97 -15.39
CA VAL A 435 -8.34 -16.07 -15.78
C VAL A 435 -8.75 -15.02 -16.82
N SER A 436 -7.79 -14.27 -17.37
CA SER A 436 -8.03 -13.33 -18.46
C SER A 436 -8.22 -14.05 -19.81
N ALA A 437 -8.77 -13.33 -20.79
CA ALA A 437 -8.98 -13.87 -22.15
C ALA A 437 -7.68 -14.40 -22.80
N ALA A 438 -6.51 -13.84 -22.44
CA ALA A 438 -5.22 -14.29 -22.96
C ALA A 438 -4.83 -15.71 -22.52
N TYR A 439 -5.35 -16.15 -21.38
CA TYR A 439 -5.07 -17.46 -20.78
C TYR A 439 -6.30 -18.36 -20.68
N SER A 440 -7.46 -17.95 -21.23
CA SER A 440 -8.71 -18.73 -21.20
C SER A 440 -8.55 -20.16 -21.73
N TYR A 441 -7.65 -20.34 -22.70
CA TYR A 441 -7.34 -21.63 -23.30
C TYR A 441 -6.83 -22.68 -22.29
N LEU A 442 -6.32 -22.27 -21.16
CA LEU A 442 -5.90 -23.18 -20.09
C LEU A 442 -7.08 -23.86 -19.42
N TRP A 443 -8.24 -23.22 -19.41
CA TRP A 443 -9.42 -23.64 -18.66
C TRP A 443 -10.54 -24.13 -19.57
N VAL A 444 -10.70 -23.50 -20.75
CA VAL A 444 -11.76 -23.78 -21.71
C VAL A 444 -11.17 -24.13 -23.07
N ARG A 445 -11.78 -25.10 -23.74
CA ARG A 445 -11.38 -25.50 -25.09
C ARG A 445 -11.73 -24.41 -26.09
N PRO A 446 -10.77 -24.00 -26.94
CA PRO A 446 -11.01 -22.94 -27.91
C PRO A 446 -11.95 -23.38 -29.03
N SER A 447 -12.69 -22.42 -29.58
CA SER A 447 -13.38 -22.57 -30.85
C SER A 447 -12.61 -21.83 -31.95
N PHE A 448 -12.53 -22.44 -33.12
CA PHE A 448 -11.96 -21.85 -34.34
C PHE A 448 -12.68 -22.40 -35.57
N SER A 449 -12.72 -21.62 -36.65
CA SER A 449 -13.44 -21.96 -37.88
C SER A 449 -12.52 -22.53 -38.97
N SER A 450 -13.09 -23.31 -39.90
CA SER A 450 -12.38 -23.79 -41.08
C SER A 450 -11.80 -22.67 -41.93
N GLN A 451 -12.46 -21.51 -41.97
CA GLN A 451 -11.98 -20.30 -42.66
C GLN A 451 -10.69 -19.75 -42.02
N GLN A 452 -10.63 -19.69 -40.68
CA GLN A 452 -9.43 -19.23 -39.94
C GLN A 452 -8.24 -20.18 -40.17
N VAL A 453 -8.51 -21.48 -40.22
CA VAL A 453 -7.50 -22.52 -40.51
C VAL A 453 -6.97 -22.39 -41.93
N ALA A 454 -7.86 -22.32 -42.94
CA ALA A 454 -7.50 -22.22 -44.36
C ALA A 454 -6.71 -20.95 -44.67
N ALA A 455 -7.00 -19.84 -43.97
CA ALA A 455 -6.25 -18.57 -44.10
C ALA A 455 -4.78 -18.67 -43.65
N LEU A 456 -4.43 -19.63 -42.79
CA LEU A 456 -3.06 -19.84 -42.29
C LEU A 456 -2.26 -20.87 -43.05
N SER A 457 -2.90 -21.98 -43.49
CA SER A 457 -2.20 -23.03 -44.23
C SER A 457 -3.16 -23.95 -44.98
N THR A 458 -2.77 -24.30 -46.19
CA THR A 458 -3.41 -25.37 -46.98
C THR A 458 -2.96 -26.78 -46.53
N GLU A 459 -1.90 -26.87 -45.71
CA GLU A 459 -1.33 -28.13 -45.22
C GLU A 459 -1.75 -28.40 -43.76
N SER A 460 -2.87 -27.84 -43.30
CA SER A 460 -3.32 -27.93 -41.90
C SER A 460 -3.44 -29.34 -41.36
N GLN A 461 -3.95 -30.30 -42.15
CA GLN A 461 -4.04 -31.71 -41.80
C GLN A 461 -2.66 -32.37 -41.62
N HIS A 462 -1.73 -32.07 -42.54
CA HIS A 462 -0.37 -32.56 -42.45
C HIS A 462 0.35 -32.03 -41.20
N ILE A 463 0.21 -30.75 -40.92
CA ILE A 463 0.77 -30.10 -39.70
C ILE A 463 0.16 -30.72 -38.43
N ALA A 464 -1.15 -30.96 -38.39
CA ALA A 464 -1.83 -31.60 -37.26
C ALA A 464 -1.32 -33.04 -37.05
N SER A 465 -1.16 -33.80 -38.12
CA SER A 465 -0.64 -35.19 -38.05
C SER A 465 0.81 -35.22 -37.53
N LEU A 466 1.66 -34.28 -37.98
CA LEU A 466 3.02 -34.13 -37.49
C LEU A 466 3.06 -33.75 -36.01
N ALA A 467 2.18 -32.84 -35.59
CA ALA A 467 2.07 -32.41 -34.19
C ALA A 467 1.62 -33.56 -33.28
N LEU A 468 0.64 -34.36 -33.70
CA LEU A 468 0.20 -35.57 -32.98
C LEU A 468 1.32 -36.61 -32.82
N ARG A 469 2.11 -36.81 -33.87
CA ARG A 469 3.28 -37.69 -33.81
C ARG A 469 4.30 -37.18 -32.79
N LEU A 470 4.62 -35.89 -32.85
CA LEU A 470 5.55 -35.26 -31.95
C LEU A 470 5.12 -35.42 -30.47
N ILE A 471 3.83 -35.20 -30.17
CA ILE A 471 3.28 -35.39 -28.82
C ILE A 471 3.46 -36.82 -28.34
N LYS A 472 3.20 -37.80 -29.23
CA LYS A 472 3.35 -39.23 -28.92
C LYS A 472 4.80 -39.63 -28.65
N GLU A 473 5.76 -39.01 -29.35
CA GLU A 473 7.21 -39.29 -29.20
C GLU A 473 7.75 -38.73 -27.86
N HIS A 474 7.24 -37.60 -27.40
CA HIS A 474 7.70 -36.93 -26.15
C HIS A 474 7.08 -37.49 -24.86
N GLY A 475 5.96 -38.22 -24.91
CA GLY A 475 5.31 -38.78 -23.72
C GLY A 475 4.71 -37.73 -22.77
N GLU A 476 4.70 -38.02 -21.45
CA GLU A 476 3.89 -37.28 -20.48
C GLU A 476 4.49 -35.93 -19.98
N ALA A 477 5.80 -35.75 -20.06
CA ALA A 477 6.46 -34.57 -19.48
C ALA A 477 7.60 -33.99 -20.33
N PRO A 478 7.31 -33.47 -21.55
CA PRO A 478 8.36 -32.88 -22.38
C PRO A 478 8.95 -31.61 -21.79
N ALA A 479 10.27 -31.42 -21.96
CA ALA A 479 10.89 -30.14 -21.65
C ALA A 479 10.50 -29.08 -22.71
N VAL A 480 10.20 -27.85 -22.25
CA VAL A 480 9.78 -26.75 -23.15
C VAL A 480 10.81 -26.47 -24.25
N ASP A 481 12.10 -26.51 -23.93
CA ASP A 481 13.19 -26.23 -24.88
C ASP A 481 13.37 -27.32 -25.90
N GLU A 482 13.16 -28.60 -25.52
CA GLU A 482 13.21 -29.75 -26.40
C GLU A 482 12.04 -29.69 -27.38
N LEU A 483 10.83 -29.54 -26.88
CA LEU A 483 9.62 -29.40 -27.69
C LEU A 483 9.72 -28.20 -28.65
N SER A 484 10.30 -27.10 -28.22
CA SER A 484 10.51 -25.91 -29.06
C SER A 484 11.51 -26.14 -30.19
N ARG A 485 12.53 -26.98 -29.99
CA ARG A 485 13.48 -27.40 -31.05
C ARG A 485 12.78 -28.32 -32.07
N ASP A 486 12.00 -29.25 -31.59
CA ASP A 486 11.34 -30.22 -32.46
C ASP A 486 10.17 -29.62 -33.26
N LEU A 487 9.49 -28.61 -32.69
CA LEU A 487 8.55 -27.78 -33.44
C LEU A 487 9.21 -27.02 -34.60
N LYS A 488 10.47 -26.58 -34.46
CA LYS A 488 11.23 -26.01 -35.58
C LYS A 488 11.54 -27.06 -36.65
N THR A 489 11.82 -28.28 -36.22
CA THR A 489 12.08 -29.40 -37.13
C THR A 489 10.80 -29.84 -37.85
N LEU A 490 9.67 -29.88 -37.14
CA LEU A 490 8.34 -30.13 -37.71
C LEU A 490 8.03 -29.12 -38.82
N ALA A 491 8.26 -27.83 -38.57
CA ALA A 491 7.97 -26.81 -39.58
C ALA A 491 8.84 -26.91 -40.84
N LYS A 492 10.01 -27.58 -40.80
CA LYS A 492 10.84 -27.87 -41.99
C LYS A 492 10.26 -29.01 -42.85
N GLN A 493 9.34 -29.82 -42.31
CA GLN A 493 8.69 -30.90 -43.03
C GLN A 493 7.47 -30.43 -43.84
N THR A 494 7.04 -29.18 -43.66
CA THR A 494 5.98 -28.56 -44.48
C THR A 494 6.57 -28.08 -45.83
N LYS A 495 5.81 -28.26 -46.91
CA LYS A 495 6.27 -27.93 -48.29
C LYS A 495 6.00 -26.50 -48.69
N SER A 496 4.82 -25.98 -48.34
CA SER A 496 4.34 -24.66 -48.77
C SER A 496 4.14 -23.67 -47.64
N THR A 497 4.11 -24.12 -46.36
CA THR A 497 3.79 -23.26 -45.22
C THR A 497 5.05 -22.81 -44.51
N LYS A 498 5.24 -21.47 -44.38
CA LYS A 498 6.38 -20.89 -43.66
C LYS A 498 6.31 -21.16 -42.15
N TYR A 499 7.46 -21.27 -41.47
CA TYR A 499 7.56 -21.50 -40.04
C TYR A 499 6.61 -20.61 -39.20
N ARG A 500 6.53 -19.32 -39.53
CA ARG A 500 5.66 -18.36 -38.81
C ARG A 500 4.19 -18.76 -38.91
N GLU A 501 3.73 -19.20 -40.04
CA GLU A 501 2.33 -19.60 -40.27
C GLU A 501 2.03 -20.95 -39.63
N VAL A 502 2.99 -21.90 -39.66
CA VAL A 502 2.89 -23.16 -38.90
C VAL A 502 2.71 -22.86 -37.41
N MET A 503 3.53 -21.98 -36.81
CA MET A 503 3.40 -21.61 -35.39
C MET A 503 2.09 -20.90 -35.08
N LYS A 504 1.58 -20.06 -35.97
CA LYS A 504 0.25 -19.44 -35.81
C LYS A 504 -0.88 -20.46 -35.88
N LEU A 505 -0.81 -21.43 -36.81
CA LEU A 505 -1.82 -22.47 -36.92
C LEU A 505 -1.86 -23.35 -35.66
N ILE A 506 -0.69 -23.78 -35.19
CA ILE A 506 -0.60 -24.56 -33.95
C ILE A 506 -1.15 -23.76 -32.78
N ARG A 507 -0.79 -22.46 -32.66
CA ARG A 507 -1.31 -21.62 -31.60
C ARG A 507 -2.83 -21.41 -31.70
N LEU A 508 -3.37 -21.18 -32.90
CA LEU A 508 -4.81 -21.09 -33.12
C LEU A 508 -5.52 -22.37 -32.64
N THR A 509 -4.96 -23.55 -32.99
CA THR A 509 -5.50 -24.85 -32.56
C THR A 509 -5.50 -25.01 -31.04
N LEU A 510 -4.41 -24.55 -30.37
CA LEU A 510 -4.26 -24.70 -28.94
C LEU A 510 -5.03 -23.64 -28.11
N SER A 511 -5.18 -22.43 -28.64
CA SER A 511 -5.74 -21.32 -27.85
C SER A 511 -6.88 -20.54 -28.50
N GLY A 512 -7.19 -20.77 -29.75
CA GLY A 512 -8.11 -19.90 -30.50
C GLY A 512 -7.50 -18.55 -30.90
N LEU A 513 -6.25 -18.28 -30.52
CA LEU A 513 -5.56 -17.01 -30.74
C LEU A 513 -4.38 -17.15 -31.69
N GLN A 514 -4.02 -16.08 -32.39
CA GLN A 514 -2.82 -16.07 -33.26
C GLN A 514 -1.58 -15.48 -32.56
N GLN A 515 -1.76 -14.85 -31.39
CA GLN A 515 -0.70 -14.31 -30.54
C GLN A 515 -0.86 -14.84 -29.11
N GLY A 516 0.23 -14.90 -28.35
CA GLY A 516 0.21 -15.42 -26.99
C GLY A 516 1.55 -16.06 -26.60
N PRO A 517 1.58 -16.88 -25.55
CA PRO A 517 2.75 -17.60 -25.08
C PRO A 517 3.40 -18.46 -26.16
N SER A 518 4.61 -18.96 -25.91
CA SER A 518 5.28 -19.88 -26.85
C SER A 518 4.46 -21.16 -27.03
N VAL A 519 4.46 -21.72 -28.24
CA VAL A 519 3.70 -22.95 -28.56
C VAL A 519 4.15 -24.09 -27.66
N GLY A 520 5.47 -24.24 -27.45
CA GLY A 520 6.01 -25.28 -26.57
C GLY A 520 5.50 -25.18 -25.13
N GLU A 521 5.48 -23.96 -24.58
CA GLU A 521 4.91 -23.72 -23.23
C GLU A 521 3.42 -24.05 -23.17
N MET A 522 2.65 -23.71 -24.22
CA MET A 522 1.22 -24.03 -24.28
C MET A 522 0.98 -25.53 -24.27
N MET A 523 1.75 -26.30 -25.08
CA MET A 523 1.65 -27.76 -25.15
C MET A 523 2.02 -28.41 -23.80
N VAL A 524 3.09 -27.94 -23.14
CA VAL A 524 3.48 -28.42 -21.81
C VAL A 524 2.42 -28.09 -20.75
N ALA A 525 1.85 -26.90 -20.81
CA ALA A 525 0.79 -26.49 -19.87
C ALA A 525 -0.46 -27.36 -19.99
N LEU A 526 -0.93 -27.57 -21.22
CA LEU A 526 -2.12 -28.39 -21.52
C LEU A 526 -1.90 -29.88 -21.24
N GLY A 527 -0.66 -30.35 -21.41
CA GLY A 527 -0.32 -31.76 -21.34
C GLY A 527 -0.66 -32.52 -22.63
N PRO A 528 -0.15 -33.78 -22.79
CA PRO A 528 -0.25 -34.51 -24.04
C PRO A 528 -1.68 -34.89 -24.40
N ALA A 529 -2.52 -35.27 -23.45
CA ALA A 529 -3.90 -35.72 -23.72
C ALA A 529 -4.76 -34.57 -24.27
N GLU A 530 -4.78 -33.40 -23.60
CA GLU A 530 -5.57 -32.26 -24.04
C GLU A 530 -5.00 -31.65 -25.35
N THR A 531 -3.68 -31.59 -25.47
CA THR A 531 -3.03 -31.15 -26.71
C THR A 531 -3.43 -32.05 -27.89
N SER A 532 -3.38 -33.39 -27.72
CA SER A 532 -3.81 -34.34 -28.75
C SER A 532 -5.28 -34.15 -29.12
N HIS A 533 -6.15 -33.98 -28.13
CA HIS A 533 -7.59 -33.76 -28.37
C HIS A 533 -7.83 -32.53 -29.26
N ARG A 534 -7.12 -31.40 -29.00
CA ARG A 534 -7.24 -30.17 -29.79
C ARG A 534 -6.76 -30.34 -31.23
N PHE A 535 -5.71 -31.10 -31.47
CA PHE A 535 -5.27 -31.42 -32.84
C PHE A 535 -6.19 -32.41 -33.55
N GLN A 536 -6.81 -33.36 -32.85
CA GLN A 536 -7.84 -34.24 -33.42
C GLN A 536 -9.06 -33.43 -33.89
N LYS A 537 -9.49 -32.40 -33.10
CA LYS A 537 -10.54 -31.49 -33.52
C LYS A 537 -10.16 -30.70 -34.79
N LEU A 538 -8.89 -30.32 -34.98
CA LEU A 538 -8.42 -29.68 -36.21
C LEU A 538 -8.55 -30.63 -37.41
N LEU A 539 -8.25 -31.94 -37.25
CA LEU A 539 -8.41 -32.93 -38.29
C LEU A 539 -9.89 -33.13 -38.68
N SER A 540 -10.80 -33.21 -37.70
CA SER A 540 -12.23 -33.45 -37.99
C SER A 540 -12.93 -32.28 -38.68
N LEU A 541 -12.49 -31.03 -38.45
CA LEU A 541 -13.04 -29.83 -39.14
C LEU A 541 -12.83 -29.84 -40.66
N SER A 542 -11.84 -30.57 -41.16
CA SER A 542 -11.56 -30.66 -42.58
C SER A 542 -12.35 -31.77 -43.28
N GLU A 543 -12.81 -32.80 -42.55
CA GLU A 543 -13.64 -33.88 -43.08
C GLU A 543 -15.07 -33.40 -43.35
N THR A 544 -15.62 -32.50 -42.54
CA THR A 544 -16.95 -31.94 -42.73
C THR A 544 -17.06 -30.94 -43.90
N SER A 545 -15.93 -30.49 -44.45
CA SER A 545 -15.92 -29.60 -45.64
C SER A 545 -15.97 -30.37 -46.97
N SER A 546 -15.82 -31.71 -46.96
CA SER A 546 -15.82 -32.57 -48.16
C SER A 546 -17.18 -33.20 -48.49
N GLU A 547 -18.18 -33.07 -47.60
CA GLU A 547 -19.53 -33.54 -47.81
C GLU A 547 -20.54 -32.41 -48.00
N MET A 548 -20.45 -31.73 -49.14
CA MET A 548 -21.59 -30.99 -49.68
C MET A 548 -22.09 -31.70 -50.91
N PRO A 549 -23.30 -32.27 -50.90
CA PRO A 549 -23.88 -32.84 -52.10
C PRO A 549 -24.24 -31.73 -53.07
N SER A 550 -23.72 -31.82 -54.28
CA SER A 550 -24.18 -31.08 -55.44
C SER A 550 -25.62 -31.39 -55.77
N SER A 551 -26.56 -30.56 -55.42
CA SER A 551 -27.90 -30.58 -56.00
C SER A 551 -28.33 -29.15 -56.35
N SER A 552 -28.15 -28.87 -57.63
CA SER A 552 -28.80 -27.80 -58.33
C SER A 552 -30.30 -28.06 -58.40
N VAL A 553 -31.11 -27.20 -57.85
CA VAL A 553 -32.49 -26.94 -58.30
C VAL A 553 -32.74 -25.47 -58.31
N PHE A 554 -32.82 -24.95 -59.56
CA PHE A 554 -33.39 -23.63 -59.87
C PHE A 554 -34.87 -23.61 -59.47
N LEU A 555 -35.30 -22.63 -58.74
CA LEU A 555 -36.66 -22.08 -58.87
C LEU A 555 -36.63 -20.56 -58.63
N LYS A 556 -37.01 -19.84 -59.64
CA LYS A 556 -37.36 -18.42 -59.69
C LYS A 556 -38.63 -18.17 -58.86
N GLY A 557 -38.67 -17.10 -58.15
CA GLY A 557 -39.90 -16.61 -57.54
C GLY A 557 -39.69 -15.20 -57.01
N SER A 558 -39.94 -14.22 -57.87
CA SER A 558 -40.04 -12.80 -57.48
C SER A 558 -41.24 -12.53 -56.61
N GLN A 559 -41.10 -11.79 -55.54
CA GLN A 559 -42.13 -10.85 -55.10
C GLN A 559 -41.51 -9.74 -54.26
N LYS A 560 -41.68 -8.53 -54.78
CA LYS A 560 -41.51 -7.23 -54.09
C LYS A 560 -42.71 -6.99 -53.16
N ILE A 561 -42.53 -6.36 -52.06
CA ILE A 561 -43.44 -5.42 -51.36
C ILE A 561 -42.60 -4.85 -50.20
N SER A 562 -42.24 -3.65 -50.22
CA SER A 562 -42.74 -2.26 -49.97
C SER A 562 -42.37 -1.80 -48.55
N THR A 563 -41.64 -0.74 -48.59
CA THR A 563 -41.28 0.25 -47.57
C THR A 563 -42.46 0.78 -46.75
N THR A 564 -42.26 1.07 -45.46
CA THR A 564 -42.35 2.46 -44.96
C THR A 564 -42.01 2.51 -43.44
N PRO A 565 -41.63 3.69 -42.94
CA PRO A 565 -40.98 3.83 -41.62
C PRO A 565 -41.88 4.52 -40.57
N GLY A 566 -41.47 4.53 -39.36
CA GLY A 566 -42.05 5.33 -38.27
C GLY A 566 -41.21 5.06 -37.00
N MET A 567 -40.40 5.94 -36.61
CA MET A 567 -40.57 7.16 -35.82
C MET A 567 -41.02 6.99 -34.35
N THR A 568 -40.18 7.61 -33.53
CA THR A 568 -40.37 8.28 -32.20
C THR A 568 -40.16 7.43 -30.98
N ASP A 569 -39.08 7.73 -30.26
CA ASP A 569 -38.90 8.71 -29.17
C ASP A 569 -39.39 8.28 -27.77
N VAL A 570 -38.53 8.67 -26.80
CA VAL A 570 -38.82 9.05 -25.40
C VAL A 570 -38.69 7.93 -24.35
N LEU A 571 -37.65 7.84 -23.64
CA LEU A 571 -37.23 8.52 -22.40
C LEU A 571 -35.88 7.96 -21.92
#